data_c0a3b54964bded3d22192f8a26f16a67
#
_entry.id   c0a3b54964bded3d22192f8a26f16a67
#
_cell.length_a   1.000
_cell.length_b   1.000
_cell.length_c   1.000
_cell.angle_alpha   90.00
_cell.angle_beta   90.00
_cell.angle_gamma   90.00
#
_symmetry.space_group_name_H-M   'P 1'
#
loop_
_entity.id
_entity.type
_entity.pdbx_description
1 polymer ?
#
loop_
_entity_poly.entity_id
_entity_poly.type
_entity_poly.pdbx_seq_one_letter_code
_entity_poly.pdbx_strand_id
1 'polypeptide(L)'
;MKIGTRSPLPQFERSTVGNWKSGELLECTDITAENATVNSYRFKAANGTGFNFKPGQHISIRLPLESGDEYRTFTICSSPTRRDEITLTVKTNRPDGATAWMHDNIKVGSTFFAAGPTGLFNLIDYPCEKLLLISAGSGITPMMSMLRWLSD
;
A
#
# COMPACT_ATOMS: atom_id res chain seq x y z
N MET A 1 -31.26 -21.96 -17.81
CA MET A 1 -30.19 -20.98 -17.59
C MET A 1 -29.57 -21.27 -16.22
N LYS A 2 -28.39 -21.91 -16.19
CA LYS A 2 -27.70 -22.21 -14.92
C LYS A 2 -27.04 -20.90 -14.45
N ILE A 3 -27.56 -20.35 -13.36
CA ILE A 3 -26.88 -19.25 -12.63
C ILE A 3 -25.62 -19.88 -12.03
N GLY A 4 -24.46 -19.55 -12.59
CA GLY A 4 -23.18 -20.01 -12.05
C GLY A 4 -23.07 -19.61 -10.58
N THR A 5 -22.76 -20.60 -9.74
CA THR A 5 -22.40 -20.35 -8.34
C THR A 5 -21.19 -19.43 -8.31
N ARG A 6 -21.36 -18.21 -7.80
CA ARG A 6 -20.26 -17.28 -7.59
C ARG A 6 -19.25 -17.91 -6.65
N SER A 7 -17.98 -17.83 -7.02
CA SER A 7 -16.90 -18.05 -6.04
C SER A 7 -17.09 -17.08 -4.87
N PRO A 8 -17.05 -17.55 -3.63
CA PRO A 8 -17.05 -16.66 -2.48
C PRO A 8 -15.87 -15.69 -2.60
N LEU A 9 -16.02 -14.47 -2.08
CA LEU A 9 -14.90 -13.54 -1.96
C LEU A 9 -13.72 -14.24 -1.27
N PRO A 10 -12.46 -13.94 -1.63
CA PRO A 10 -11.30 -14.49 -0.97
C PRO A 10 -11.43 -14.34 0.55
N GLN A 11 -11.12 -15.39 1.30
CA GLN A 11 -11.18 -15.31 2.75
C GLN A 11 -10.04 -14.43 3.25
N PHE A 12 -10.38 -13.42 4.04
CA PHE A 12 -9.41 -12.57 4.70
C PHE A 12 -8.95 -13.24 6.00
N GLU A 13 -7.92 -14.08 5.92
CA GLU A 13 -7.33 -14.71 7.10
C GLU A 13 -6.38 -13.76 7.82
N ARG A 14 -6.66 -13.46 9.09
CA ARG A 14 -5.69 -12.81 9.98
C ARG A 14 -4.68 -13.85 10.43
N SER A 15 -3.43 -13.73 9.99
CA SER A 15 -2.36 -14.57 10.51
C SER A 15 -2.02 -14.20 11.94
N THR A 16 -1.69 -15.23 12.72
CA THR A 16 -1.23 -15.10 14.11
C THR A 16 0.29 -14.95 14.21
N VAL A 17 1.02 -15.11 13.11
CA VAL A 17 2.49 -15.05 13.11
C VAL A 17 2.96 -13.63 12.86
N GLY A 18 3.70 -13.09 13.84
CA GLY A 18 4.51 -11.86 13.80
C GLY A 18 4.04 -10.77 12.82
N ASN A 19 3.09 -9.92 13.23
CA ASN A 19 2.64 -8.82 12.38
C ASN A 19 3.49 -7.57 12.62
N TRP A 20 3.88 -6.90 11.54
CA TRP A 20 4.42 -5.55 11.59
C TRP A 20 3.47 -4.61 12.34
N LYS A 21 4.03 -3.79 13.20
CA LYS A 21 3.26 -2.87 14.07
C LYS A 21 3.53 -1.42 13.68
N SER A 22 2.50 -0.60 13.89
CA SER A 22 2.63 0.85 13.76
C SER A 22 3.78 1.40 14.60
N GLY A 23 4.65 2.20 14.00
CA GLY A 23 5.85 2.75 14.61
C GLY A 23 7.13 1.95 14.35
N GLU A 24 7.04 0.77 13.72
CA GLU A 24 8.21 -0.02 13.33
C GLU A 24 8.78 0.44 11.97
N LEU A 25 10.04 0.05 11.71
CA LEU A 25 10.75 0.41 10.48
C LEU A 25 10.28 -0.43 9.28
N LEU A 26 10.17 0.26 8.16
CA LEU A 26 10.10 -0.32 6.82
C LEU A 26 11.46 -0.18 6.14
N GLU A 27 11.85 -1.15 5.33
CA GLU A 27 13.01 -1.10 4.45
C GLU A 27 12.58 -1.18 2.99
N CYS A 28 13.02 -0.24 2.17
CA CYS A 28 12.78 -0.26 0.73
C CYS A 28 13.58 -1.38 0.07
N THR A 29 12.90 -2.30 -0.61
CA THR A 29 13.51 -3.47 -1.26
C THR A 29 13.59 -3.34 -2.77
N ASP A 30 12.72 -2.52 -3.37
CA ASP A 30 12.68 -2.33 -4.82
C ASP A 30 12.04 -0.98 -5.18
N ILE A 31 12.46 -0.42 -6.31
CA ILE A 31 11.90 0.81 -6.87
C ILE A 31 11.68 0.60 -8.36
N THR A 32 10.44 0.66 -8.80
CA THR A 32 10.07 0.58 -10.20
C THR A 32 9.61 1.94 -10.70
N ALA A 33 10.27 2.50 -11.70
CA ALA A 33 9.82 3.70 -12.40
C ALA A 33 8.67 3.32 -13.35
N GLU A 34 7.45 3.66 -12.99
CA GLU A 34 6.26 3.42 -13.82
C GLU A 34 6.23 4.39 -15.03
N ASN A 35 6.65 5.63 -14.80
CA ASN A 35 6.87 6.67 -15.80
C ASN A 35 7.71 7.81 -15.21
N ALA A 36 7.88 8.92 -15.95
CA ALA A 36 8.71 10.06 -15.53
C ALA A 36 8.28 10.72 -14.20
N THR A 37 7.05 10.53 -13.74
CA THR A 37 6.51 11.17 -12.54
C THR A 37 5.93 10.20 -11.52
N VAL A 38 5.98 8.90 -11.78
CA VAL A 38 5.36 7.88 -10.92
C VAL A 38 6.36 6.77 -10.65
N ASN A 39 6.65 6.54 -9.38
CA ASN A 39 7.43 5.40 -8.90
C ASN A 39 6.57 4.50 -8.01
N SER A 40 6.79 3.20 -8.14
CA SER A 40 6.32 2.20 -7.19
C SER A 40 7.48 1.78 -6.30
N TYR A 41 7.30 1.94 -4.99
CA TYR A 41 8.25 1.55 -3.96
C TYR A 41 7.74 0.30 -3.26
N ARG A 42 8.59 -0.72 -3.16
CA ARG A 42 8.31 -1.94 -2.42
C ARG A 42 9.04 -1.91 -1.09
N PHE A 43 8.31 -2.24 -0.03
CA PHE A 43 8.84 -2.23 1.33
C PHE A 43 8.58 -3.57 2.02
N LYS A 44 9.54 -4.02 2.79
CA LYS A 44 9.39 -5.09 3.79
C LYS A 44 9.47 -4.50 5.21
N ALA A 45 8.97 -5.22 6.19
CA ALA A 45 9.24 -4.91 7.59
C ALA A 45 10.71 -5.17 7.91
N ALA A 46 11.42 -4.19 8.48
CA ALA A 46 12.86 -4.34 8.79
C ALA A 46 13.14 -5.46 9.81
N ASN A 47 12.16 -5.80 10.63
CA ASN A 47 12.24 -6.91 11.62
C ASN A 47 11.81 -8.28 11.04
N GLY A 48 11.53 -8.38 9.74
CA GLY A 48 11.14 -9.61 9.06
C GLY A 48 9.71 -10.09 9.34
N THR A 49 8.87 -9.30 10.02
CA THR A 49 7.46 -9.64 10.23
C THR A 49 6.61 -9.36 8.99
N GLY A 50 5.46 -10.04 8.88
CA GLY A 50 4.54 -9.85 7.78
C GLY A 50 3.56 -8.69 8.03
N PHE A 51 2.96 -8.20 6.95
CA PHE A 51 1.91 -7.19 7.01
C PHE A 51 0.52 -7.81 7.10
N ASN A 52 -0.36 -7.16 7.85
CA ASN A 52 -1.76 -7.53 7.96
C ASN A 52 -2.61 -6.28 7.73
N PHE A 53 -3.18 -6.15 6.54
CA PHE A 53 -4.00 -5.01 6.15
C PHE A 53 -5.18 -5.44 5.29
N LYS A 54 -6.23 -4.62 5.23
CA LYS A 54 -7.39 -4.81 4.36
C LYS A 54 -7.15 -4.13 3.01
N PRO A 55 -7.63 -4.71 1.87
CA PRO A 55 -7.43 -4.11 0.56
C PRO A 55 -8.08 -2.72 0.49
N GLY A 56 -7.28 -1.69 0.18
CA GLY A 56 -7.68 -0.28 0.19
C GLY A 56 -7.19 0.54 1.38
N GLN A 57 -6.64 -0.10 2.41
CA GLN A 57 -6.02 0.61 3.53
C GLN A 57 -4.72 1.33 3.13
N HIS A 58 -4.32 2.27 3.97
CA HIS A 58 -3.15 3.12 3.77
C HIS A 58 -2.18 3.05 4.96
N ILE A 59 -0.97 3.53 4.71
CA ILE A 59 0.11 3.68 5.69
C ILE A 59 0.66 5.10 5.61
N SER A 60 1.13 5.63 6.72
CA SER A 60 1.79 6.94 6.79
C SER A 60 3.28 6.74 7.06
N ILE A 61 4.13 7.23 6.17
CA ILE A 61 5.59 7.16 6.28
C ILE A 61 6.13 8.49 6.80
N ARG A 62 7.05 8.44 7.75
CA ARG A 62 7.82 9.58 8.23
C ARG A 62 8.98 9.86 7.28
N LEU A 63 8.94 11.00 6.62
CA LEU A 63 9.97 11.48 5.69
C LEU A 63 10.83 12.55 6.37
N PRO A 64 12.17 12.41 6.38
CA PRO A 64 13.08 13.40 6.96
C PRO A 64 13.35 14.53 5.93
N LEU A 65 12.42 15.47 5.83
CA LEU A 65 12.57 16.61 4.93
C LEU A 65 13.49 17.68 5.55
N GLU A 66 14.03 18.58 4.74
CA GLU A 66 14.85 19.70 5.22
C GLU A 66 14.10 20.61 6.20
N SER A 67 12.78 20.74 6.01
CA SER A 67 11.88 21.48 6.91
C SER A 67 11.59 20.77 8.23
N GLY A 68 12.07 19.55 8.40
CA GLY A 68 11.78 18.66 9.52
C GLY A 68 11.02 17.40 9.08
N ASP A 69 10.79 16.51 10.04
CA ASP A 69 10.08 15.26 9.79
C ASP A 69 8.61 15.50 9.43
N GLU A 70 8.18 14.93 8.32
CA GLU A 70 6.77 14.97 7.88
C GLU A 70 6.19 13.59 7.66
N TYR A 71 4.95 13.37 8.08
CA TYR A 71 4.21 12.16 7.74
C TYR A 71 3.45 12.36 6.44
N ARG A 72 3.61 11.39 5.52
CA ARG A 72 2.85 11.32 4.27
C ARG A 72 2.14 9.99 4.16
N THR A 73 0.87 10.07 3.82
CA THR A 73 -0.04 8.92 3.75
C THR A 73 -0.18 8.42 2.34
N PHE A 74 0.03 7.11 2.15
CA PHE A 74 -0.07 6.44 0.87
C PHE A 74 -0.92 5.18 1.00
N THR A 75 -1.79 4.94 0.04
CA THR A 75 -2.54 3.69 -0.02
C THR A 75 -1.60 2.54 -0.40
N ILE A 76 -1.75 1.41 0.30
CA ILE A 76 -1.06 0.18 -0.05
C ILE A 76 -1.72 -0.38 -1.31
N CYS A 77 -1.00 -0.44 -2.43
CA CYS A 77 -1.55 -0.90 -3.70
C CYS A 77 -1.31 -2.38 -4.00
N SER A 78 -0.47 -3.08 -3.20
CA SER A 78 -0.31 -4.53 -3.25
C SER A 78 -1.53 -5.26 -2.68
N SER A 79 -1.63 -6.57 -2.97
CA SER A 79 -2.63 -7.44 -2.36
C SER A 79 -2.27 -7.76 -0.90
N PRO A 80 -3.25 -7.80 0.03
CA PRO A 80 -3.01 -8.24 1.40
C PRO A 80 -2.71 -9.74 1.54
N THR A 81 -2.85 -10.52 0.47
CA THR A 81 -2.43 -11.94 0.44
C THR A 81 -0.92 -12.09 0.41
N ARG A 82 -0.21 -11.09 -0.16
CA ARG A 82 1.26 -11.02 -0.19
C ARG A 82 1.77 -10.29 1.04
N ARG A 83 2.01 -11.04 2.10
CA ARG A 83 2.24 -10.48 3.42
C ARG A 83 3.66 -10.04 3.70
N ASP A 84 4.63 -10.51 2.91
CA ASP A 84 6.06 -10.26 3.13
C ASP A 84 6.47 -8.83 2.77
N GLU A 85 5.67 -8.17 1.95
CA GLU A 85 5.95 -6.83 1.43
C GLU A 85 4.68 -6.03 1.12
N ILE A 86 4.82 -4.71 1.14
CA ILE A 86 3.80 -3.78 0.65
C ILE A 86 4.37 -2.95 -0.49
N THR A 87 3.49 -2.53 -1.40
CA THR A 87 3.85 -1.61 -2.48
C THR A 87 3.09 -0.30 -2.35
N LEU A 88 3.81 0.81 -2.49
CA LEU A 88 3.26 2.16 -2.53
C LEU A 88 3.59 2.78 -3.89
N THR A 89 2.58 3.18 -4.65
CA THR A 89 2.76 3.89 -5.92
C THR A 89 2.55 5.38 -5.69
N VAL A 90 3.59 6.16 -5.94
CA VAL A 90 3.66 7.57 -5.60
C VAL A 90 3.87 8.41 -6.86
N LYS A 91 2.99 9.39 -7.06
CA LYS A 91 3.11 10.37 -8.12
C LYS A 91 3.71 11.67 -7.60
N THR A 92 4.72 12.18 -8.28
CA THR A 92 5.29 13.50 -8.03
C THR A 92 4.48 14.56 -8.75
N ASN A 93 3.93 15.52 -8.00
CA ASN A 93 3.10 16.59 -8.53
C ASN A 93 3.78 17.96 -8.50
N ARG A 94 4.81 18.13 -7.65
CA ARG A 94 5.54 19.38 -7.46
C ARG A 94 7.02 19.07 -7.28
N PRO A 95 7.92 19.87 -7.84
CA PRO A 95 9.36 19.64 -7.76
C PRO A 95 9.94 19.79 -6.35
N ASP A 96 9.27 20.54 -5.47
CA ASP A 96 9.69 20.88 -4.10
C ASP A 96 8.86 20.18 -3.01
N GLY A 97 8.02 19.21 -3.38
CA GLY A 97 7.14 18.52 -2.45
C GLY A 97 7.75 17.25 -1.85
N ALA A 98 7.14 16.75 -0.78
CA ALA A 98 7.55 15.50 -0.12
C ALA A 98 7.61 14.29 -1.08
N THR A 99 6.73 14.24 -2.10
CA THR A 99 6.75 13.19 -3.11
C THR A 99 7.92 13.34 -4.09
N ALA A 100 8.38 14.57 -4.39
CA ALA A 100 9.60 14.79 -5.15
C ALA A 100 10.83 14.36 -4.33
N TRP A 101 10.88 14.74 -3.05
CA TRP A 101 11.92 14.27 -2.14
C TRP A 101 12.02 12.73 -2.14
N MET A 102 10.88 12.01 -2.12
CA MET A 102 10.87 10.55 -2.21
C MET A 102 11.52 10.04 -3.49
N HIS A 103 11.19 10.66 -4.65
CA HIS A 103 11.75 10.29 -5.94
C HIS A 103 13.29 10.46 -5.99
N ASP A 104 13.78 11.53 -5.39
CA ASP A 104 15.21 11.91 -5.46
C ASP A 104 16.05 11.16 -4.41
N ASN A 105 15.48 10.84 -3.26
CA ASN A 105 16.24 10.39 -2.09
C ASN A 105 16.03 8.94 -1.69
N ILE A 106 14.84 8.32 -1.96
CA ILE A 106 14.63 6.93 -1.61
C ILE A 106 15.43 6.01 -2.53
N LYS A 107 16.18 5.10 -1.91
CA LYS A 107 16.98 4.06 -2.58
C LYS A 107 16.66 2.71 -1.96
N VAL A 108 16.97 1.64 -2.68
CA VAL A 108 16.93 0.28 -2.12
C VAL A 108 17.82 0.25 -0.87
N GLY A 109 17.32 -0.28 0.24
CA GLY A 109 17.94 -0.26 1.56
C GLY A 109 17.58 0.95 2.43
N SER A 110 16.91 2.00 1.90
CA SER A 110 16.40 3.10 2.73
C SER A 110 15.38 2.61 3.74
N THR A 111 15.45 3.13 4.97
CA THR A 111 14.55 2.74 6.05
C THR A 111 13.73 3.92 6.57
N PHE A 112 12.46 3.67 6.90
CA PHE A 112 11.53 4.70 7.36
C PHE A 112 10.65 4.18 8.49
N PHE A 113 10.39 5.01 9.49
CA PHE A 113 9.30 4.75 10.43
C PHE A 113 7.97 4.96 9.73
N ALA A 114 7.00 4.08 10.02
CA ALA A 114 5.68 4.19 9.46
C ALA A 114 4.59 3.87 10.48
N ALA A 115 3.41 4.45 10.26
CA ALA A 115 2.22 4.26 11.09
C ALA A 115 1.07 3.69 10.25
N GLY A 116 0.28 2.82 10.85
CA GLY A 116 -0.84 2.11 10.21
C GLY A 116 -0.62 0.59 10.24
N PRO A 117 -1.17 -0.21 9.30
CA PRO A 117 -2.16 0.18 8.29
C PRO A 117 -3.49 0.62 8.90
N THR A 118 -4.16 1.57 8.26
CA THR A 118 -5.46 2.10 8.71
C THR A 118 -6.32 2.54 7.51
N GLY A 119 -7.58 2.84 7.73
CA GLY A 119 -8.52 3.33 6.74
C GLY A 119 -9.80 2.50 6.68
N LEU A 120 -10.92 3.20 6.47
CA LEU A 120 -12.25 2.60 6.39
C LEU A 120 -12.65 2.23 4.95
N PHE A 121 -11.96 2.75 3.95
CA PHE A 121 -12.23 2.47 2.55
C PHE A 121 -11.62 1.11 2.16
N ASN A 122 -12.37 0.04 2.42
CA ASN A 122 -11.94 -1.33 2.11
C ASN A 122 -13.14 -2.25 1.84
N LEU A 123 -12.91 -3.34 1.11
CA LEU A 123 -13.96 -4.30 0.73
C LEU A 123 -14.32 -5.31 1.83
N ILE A 124 -13.50 -5.43 2.88
CA ILE A 124 -13.75 -6.39 3.95
C ILE A 124 -14.88 -5.89 4.87
N ASP A 125 -14.85 -4.60 5.22
CA ASP A 125 -15.86 -3.99 6.09
C ASP A 125 -17.14 -3.63 5.33
N TYR A 126 -17.03 -3.46 3.99
CA TYR A 126 -18.16 -3.11 3.13
C TYR A 126 -18.28 -4.13 1.97
N PRO A 127 -18.69 -5.37 2.28
CA PRO A 127 -18.84 -6.39 1.26
C PRO A 127 -19.97 -6.03 0.28
N CYS A 128 -19.78 -6.32 -0.99
CA CYS A 128 -20.76 -6.07 -2.03
C CYS A 128 -20.82 -7.23 -3.05
N GLU A 129 -22.00 -7.45 -3.63
CA GLU A 129 -22.16 -8.46 -4.68
C GLU A 129 -21.71 -7.99 -6.07
N LYS A 130 -21.79 -6.68 -6.30
CA LYS A 130 -21.39 -6.03 -7.56
C LYS A 130 -20.51 -4.85 -7.22
N LEU A 131 -19.35 -4.78 -7.86
CA LEU A 131 -18.36 -3.76 -7.61
C LEU A 131 -18.12 -2.95 -8.89
N LEU A 132 -18.29 -1.63 -8.80
CA LEU A 132 -17.86 -0.67 -9.80
C LEU A 132 -16.77 0.21 -9.17
N LEU A 133 -15.55 0.12 -9.70
CA LEU A 133 -14.42 0.93 -9.26
C LEU A 133 -14.23 2.12 -10.20
N ILE A 134 -14.29 3.34 -9.65
CA ILE A 134 -14.07 4.58 -10.40
C ILE A 134 -12.93 5.33 -9.71
N SER A 135 -11.91 5.68 -10.45
CA SER A 135 -10.75 6.42 -9.93
C SER A 135 -10.20 7.42 -10.92
N ALA A 136 -9.50 8.43 -10.42
CA ALA A 136 -8.72 9.37 -11.21
C ALA A 136 -7.35 9.60 -10.55
N GLY A 137 -6.30 9.66 -11.36
CA GLY A 137 -4.93 9.91 -10.92
C GLY A 137 -4.47 8.90 -9.85
N SER A 138 -3.88 9.38 -8.75
CA SER A 138 -3.39 8.55 -7.65
C SER A 138 -4.49 7.77 -6.92
N GLY A 139 -5.77 8.10 -7.11
CA GLY A 139 -6.91 7.35 -6.58
C GLY A 139 -7.03 5.91 -7.10
N ILE A 140 -6.23 5.53 -8.10
CA ILE A 140 -6.15 4.15 -8.62
C ILE A 140 -5.57 3.17 -7.56
N THR A 141 -4.74 3.64 -6.62
CA THR A 141 -3.99 2.76 -5.71
C THR A 141 -4.88 1.88 -4.81
N PRO A 142 -5.96 2.36 -4.16
CA PRO A 142 -6.86 1.46 -3.43
C PRO A 142 -7.60 0.49 -4.35
N MET A 143 -7.96 0.91 -5.55
CA MET A 143 -8.61 0.04 -6.54
C MET A 143 -7.70 -1.11 -6.96
N MET A 144 -6.41 -0.83 -7.16
CA MET A 144 -5.41 -1.86 -7.48
C MET A 144 -5.24 -2.87 -6.35
N SER A 145 -5.22 -2.42 -5.10
CA SER A 145 -5.18 -3.33 -3.93
C SER A 145 -6.40 -4.26 -3.91
N MET A 146 -7.60 -3.71 -4.11
CA MET A 146 -8.86 -4.45 -4.15
C MET A 146 -8.89 -5.45 -5.31
N LEU A 147 -8.53 -5.02 -6.52
CA LEU A 147 -8.51 -5.88 -7.71
C LEU A 147 -7.51 -7.02 -7.56
N ARG A 148 -6.31 -6.75 -7.07
CA ARG A 148 -5.29 -7.77 -6.82
C ARG A 148 -5.76 -8.79 -5.80
N TRP A 149 -6.37 -8.33 -4.70
CA TRP A 149 -6.94 -9.21 -3.69
C TRP A 149 -8.07 -10.09 -4.24
N LEU A 150 -8.94 -9.54 -5.11
CA LEU A 150 -10.03 -10.30 -5.74
C LEU A 150 -9.53 -11.31 -6.78
N SER A 151 -8.30 -11.14 -7.28
CA SER A 151 -7.69 -11.99 -8.32
C SER A 151 -6.82 -13.11 -7.75
N ASP A 152 -6.34 -12.97 -6.51
CA ASP A 152 -5.51 -13.95 -5.81
C ASP A 152 -6.36 -15.09 -5.22
#